data_3acfd863da65617e0e562f56ba5c0a63
#
_entry.id   3acfd863da65617e0e562f56ba5c0a63
#
_cell.length_a   1.000
_cell.length_b   1.000
_cell.length_c   1.000
_cell.angle_alpha   90.00
_cell.angle_beta   90.00
_cell.angle_gamma   90.00
#
_symmetry.space_group_name_H-M   'P 1'
#
loop_
_entity.id
_entity.type
_entity.pdbx_description
1 polymer ?
#
loop_
_entity_poly.entity_id
_entity_poly.type
_entity_poly.pdbx_seq_one_letter_code
_entity_poly.pdbx_strand_id
1 'polypeptide(L)'
;ATVPVIETGAGNCHIFVDESASLAQAVSICDNAKTSRPSVCNAVETVLVHSRIADQFLPALAEKLAEHQVELRGCARTRAILPQALPASDEGYATEFDDYILALRVVDSIEHIRTYTTGHSEAILTSHFANAQRFTAEIDAAAVYVNASTRFTDGGEFGFGAEIGISTQKLHARGPMGLAELTSCKYIVTGSGQIRT
;
A
#
# COMPACT_ATOMS: atom_id res chain seq x y z
N ALA A 1 -13.72 16.96 19.21
CA ALA A 1 -13.40 18.14 18.40
C ALA A 1 -14.65 19.00 18.23
N THR A 2 -14.48 20.31 18.10
CA THR A 2 -15.57 21.27 17.82
C THR A 2 -15.64 21.66 16.35
N VAL A 3 -14.73 21.13 15.54
CA VAL A 3 -14.66 21.29 14.09
C VAL A 3 -14.65 19.91 13.43
N PRO A 4 -15.07 19.79 12.16
CA PRO A 4 -14.93 18.56 11.40
C PRO A 4 -13.47 18.12 11.36
N VAL A 5 -13.24 16.81 11.52
CA VAL A 5 -11.90 16.21 11.50
C VAL A 5 -11.86 15.16 10.42
N ILE A 6 -10.81 15.20 9.60
CA ILE A 6 -10.45 14.13 8.67
C ILE A 6 -9.22 13.45 9.26
N GLU A 7 -9.32 12.15 9.50
CA GLU A 7 -8.25 11.37 10.08
C GLU A 7 -7.36 10.76 8.97
N THR A 8 -6.06 10.87 9.15
CA THR A 8 -5.06 10.09 8.40
C THR A 8 -4.67 8.89 9.27
N GLY A 9 -4.98 7.69 8.84
CA GLY A 9 -4.61 6.47 9.55
C GLY A 9 -3.12 6.10 9.39
N ALA A 10 -2.67 5.09 10.14
CA ALA A 10 -1.37 4.47 9.93
C ALA A 10 -1.29 3.79 8.55
N GLY A 11 -0.12 3.80 7.93
CA GLY A 11 0.13 3.27 6.60
C GLY A 11 0.78 1.88 6.62
N ASN A 12 0.16 0.86 7.25
CA ASN A 12 0.65 -0.52 7.12
C ASN A 12 0.29 -1.09 5.76
N CYS A 13 1.13 -0.81 4.76
CA CYS A 13 0.88 -1.11 3.35
C CYS A 13 1.46 -2.46 2.95
N HIS A 14 0.75 -3.19 2.05
CA HIS A 14 1.16 -4.50 1.59
C HIS A 14 1.32 -4.55 0.06
N ILE A 15 2.27 -5.37 -0.38
CA ILE A 15 2.36 -5.81 -1.78
C ILE A 15 2.24 -7.33 -1.81
N PHE A 16 1.26 -7.85 -2.54
CA PHE A 16 1.13 -9.28 -2.82
C PHE A 16 1.75 -9.61 -4.17
N VAL A 17 2.78 -10.44 -4.16
CA VAL A 17 3.43 -10.97 -5.36
C VAL A 17 2.79 -12.31 -5.70
N ASP A 18 1.93 -12.31 -6.69
CA ASP A 18 1.22 -13.47 -7.21
C ASP A 18 2.14 -14.43 -7.96
N GLU A 19 1.77 -15.71 -8.04
CA GLU A 19 2.56 -16.75 -8.75
C GLU A 19 2.88 -16.41 -10.20
N SER A 20 2.04 -15.59 -10.84
CA SER A 20 2.18 -15.16 -12.24
C SER A 20 2.94 -13.83 -12.42
N ALA A 21 3.45 -13.24 -11.34
CA ALA A 21 4.15 -11.97 -11.41
C ALA A 21 5.45 -12.07 -12.25
N SER A 22 5.73 -11.01 -12.99
CA SER A 22 7.06 -10.87 -13.63
C SER A 22 8.11 -10.60 -12.54
N LEU A 23 9.06 -11.50 -12.36
CA LEU A 23 10.09 -11.40 -11.31
C LEU A 23 10.82 -10.06 -11.34
N ALA A 24 11.32 -9.67 -12.51
CA ALA A 24 12.10 -8.43 -12.64
C ALA A 24 11.27 -7.18 -12.29
N GLN A 25 10.01 -7.12 -12.75
CA GLN A 25 9.11 -6.02 -12.43
C GLN A 25 8.75 -6.02 -10.94
N ALA A 26 8.46 -7.20 -10.38
CA ALA A 26 8.10 -7.32 -8.97
C ALA A 26 9.24 -6.89 -8.05
N VAL A 27 10.48 -7.27 -8.33
CA VAL A 27 11.65 -6.81 -7.56
C VAL A 27 11.80 -5.30 -7.65
N SER A 28 11.71 -4.71 -8.85
CA SER A 28 11.83 -3.26 -9.04
C SER A 28 10.72 -2.48 -8.32
N ILE A 29 9.48 -2.99 -8.37
CA ILE A 29 8.33 -2.35 -7.70
C ILE A 29 8.48 -2.42 -6.16
N CYS A 30 8.84 -3.58 -5.62
CA CYS A 30 9.02 -3.75 -4.17
C CYS A 30 10.19 -2.92 -3.64
N ASP A 31 11.31 -2.88 -4.37
CA ASP A 31 12.44 -2.02 -4.05
C ASP A 31 12.02 -0.54 -4.01
N ASN A 32 11.41 -0.03 -5.08
CA ASN A 32 10.91 1.33 -5.12
C ASN A 32 9.91 1.63 -3.99
N ALA A 33 8.98 0.70 -3.74
CA ALA A 33 7.95 0.88 -2.72
C ALA A 33 8.53 1.00 -1.30
N LYS A 34 9.68 0.36 -1.02
CA LYS A 34 10.33 0.45 0.30
C LYS A 34 11.41 1.51 0.38
N THR A 35 12.24 1.66 -0.67
CA THR A 35 13.50 2.39 -0.55
C THR A 35 13.44 3.83 -1.06
N SER A 36 12.48 4.17 -1.92
CA SER A 36 12.37 5.54 -2.45
C SER A 36 12.13 6.58 -1.37
N ARG A 37 11.38 6.24 -0.33
CA ARG A 37 11.16 7.06 0.87
C ARG A 37 10.50 6.21 1.97
N PRO A 38 11.28 5.57 2.86
CA PRO A 38 10.75 4.57 3.80
C PRO A 38 9.81 5.14 4.87
N SER A 39 9.96 6.42 5.23
CA SER A 39 9.20 7.07 6.32
C SER A 39 7.92 7.78 5.86
N VAL A 40 7.30 7.33 4.77
CA VAL A 40 6.00 7.88 4.33
C VAL A 40 4.92 6.80 4.39
N CYS A 41 3.71 7.22 4.69
CA CYS A 41 2.56 6.35 4.99
C CYS A 41 2.20 5.35 3.88
N ASN A 42 2.61 5.54 2.63
CA ASN A 42 2.39 4.59 1.53
C ASN A 42 3.65 3.80 1.13
N ALA A 43 4.74 3.89 1.92
CA ALA A 43 5.84 2.93 1.78
C ALA A 43 5.35 1.52 2.12
N VAL A 44 5.89 0.50 1.43
CA VAL A 44 5.50 -0.88 1.74
C VAL A 44 6.14 -1.33 3.07
N GLU A 45 5.33 -1.94 3.93
CA GLU A 45 5.78 -2.49 5.20
C GLU A 45 5.82 -4.02 5.20
N THR A 46 4.96 -4.64 4.40
CA THR A 46 4.93 -6.10 4.26
C THR A 46 4.83 -6.51 2.79
N VAL A 47 5.73 -7.40 2.35
CA VAL A 47 5.62 -8.09 1.05
C VAL A 47 5.19 -9.53 1.28
N LEU A 48 4.05 -9.87 0.70
CA LEU A 48 3.48 -11.21 0.69
C LEU A 48 3.87 -11.89 -0.61
N VAL A 49 4.40 -13.08 -0.54
CA VAL A 49 4.90 -13.80 -1.71
C VAL A 49 4.17 -15.12 -1.85
N HIS A 50 3.53 -15.35 -3.00
CA HIS A 50 2.90 -16.63 -3.27
C HIS A 50 3.93 -17.76 -3.22
N SER A 51 3.58 -18.87 -2.55
CA SER A 51 4.52 -19.98 -2.30
C SER A 51 5.20 -20.53 -3.55
N ARG A 52 4.52 -20.54 -4.69
CA ARG A 52 5.03 -21.09 -5.96
C ARG A 52 6.16 -20.26 -6.58
N ILE A 53 6.30 -18.99 -6.22
CA ILE A 53 7.33 -18.10 -6.78
C ILE A 53 8.38 -17.71 -5.74
N ALA A 54 8.17 -18.07 -4.46
CA ALA A 54 8.95 -17.61 -3.33
C ALA A 54 10.44 -17.96 -3.45
N ASP A 55 10.78 -19.17 -3.87
CA ASP A 55 12.17 -19.64 -3.99
C ASP A 55 12.98 -18.83 -5.03
N GLN A 56 12.31 -18.26 -6.02
CA GLN A 56 12.96 -17.44 -7.07
C GLN A 56 12.94 -15.96 -6.71
N PHE A 57 11.80 -15.49 -6.18
CA PHE A 57 11.58 -14.07 -5.93
C PHE A 57 12.32 -13.56 -4.69
N LEU A 58 12.26 -14.29 -3.58
CA LEU A 58 12.82 -13.82 -2.31
C LEU A 58 14.33 -13.57 -2.35
N PRO A 59 15.17 -14.45 -2.95
CA PRO A 59 16.60 -14.18 -3.07
C PRO A 59 16.90 -12.94 -3.92
N ALA A 60 16.20 -12.78 -5.06
CA ALA A 60 16.39 -11.63 -5.94
C ALA A 60 15.96 -10.31 -5.28
N LEU A 61 14.86 -10.32 -4.52
CA LEU A 61 14.43 -9.16 -3.74
C LEU A 61 15.44 -8.84 -2.62
N ALA A 62 15.92 -9.85 -1.89
CA ALA A 62 16.88 -9.64 -0.80
C ALA A 62 18.20 -9.06 -1.31
N GLU A 63 18.71 -9.54 -2.45
CA GLU A 63 19.90 -8.98 -3.11
C GLU A 63 19.69 -7.49 -3.45
N LYS A 64 18.55 -7.15 -4.05
CA LYS A 64 18.24 -5.77 -4.40
C LYS A 64 18.12 -4.85 -3.19
N LEU A 65 17.42 -5.28 -2.15
CA LEU A 65 17.22 -4.51 -0.93
C LEU A 65 18.50 -4.35 -0.09
N ALA A 66 19.47 -5.26 -0.25
CA ALA A 66 20.76 -5.16 0.42
C ALA A 66 21.57 -3.93 -0.03
N GLU A 67 21.34 -3.42 -1.25
CA GLU A 67 21.93 -2.16 -1.73
C GLU A 67 21.58 -0.97 -0.83
N HIS A 68 20.43 -1.03 -0.16
CA HIS A 68 19.91 -0.01 0.74
C HIS A 68 19.98 -0.42 2.23
N GLN A 69 20.61 -1.56 2.54
CA GLN A 69 20.75 -2.10 3.90
C GLN A 69 19.40 -2.31 4.60
N VAL A 70 18.36 -2.72 3.86
CA VAL A 70 17.05 -2.99 4.42
C VAL A 70 17.10 -4.22 5.32
N GLU A 71 16.65 -4.09 6.57
CA GLU A 71 16.46 -5.19 7.50
C GLU A 71 15.26 -6.03 7.06
N LEU A 72 15.48 -7.33 6.85
CA LEU A 72 14.42 -8.25 6.45
C LEU A 72 13.92 -9.07 7.64
N ARG A 73 12.61 -9.09 7.85
CA ARG A 73 11.95 -9.91 8.85
C ARG A 73 11.02 -10.91 8.16
N GLY A 74 11.14 -12.20 8.48
CA GLY A 74 10.43 -13.23 7.76
C GLY A 74 9.73 -14.27 8.65
N CYS A 75 8.61 -14.82 8.16
CA CYS A 75 8.02 -16.02 8.74
C CYS A 75 8.95 -17.24 8.58
N ALA A 76 8.61 -18.37 9.21
CA ALA A 76 9.42 -19.59 9.13
C ALA A 76 9.68 -20.04 7.68
N ARG A 77 8.67 -19.97 6.79
CA ARG A 77 8.81 -20.32 5.36
C ARG A 77 9.76 -19.36 4.64
N THR A 78 9.67 -18.06 4.91
CA THR A 78 10.59 -17.05 4.36
C THR A 78 12.02 -17.31 4.81
N ARG A 79 12.23 -17.59 6.10
CA ARG A 79 13.55 -17.83 6.69
C ARG A 79 14.19 -19.15 6.25
N ALA A 80 13.40 -20.11 5.82
CA ALA A 80 13.93 -21.32 5.18
C ALA A 80 14.62 -21.01 3.84
N ILE A 81 14.15 -19.96 3.13
CA ILE A 81 14.73 -19.48 1.86
C ILE A 81 15.80 -18.42 2.11
N LEU A 82 15.56 -17.51 3.07
CA LEU A 82 16.47 -16.42 3.46
C LEU A 82 16.93 -16.58 4.91
N PRO A 83 17.96 -17.41 5.20
CA PRO A 83 18.40 -17.67 6.58
C PRO A 83 18.88 -16.42 7.33
N GLN A 84 19.30 -15.38 6.61
CA GLN A 84 19.73 -14.09 7.17
C GLN A 84 18.58 -13.21 7.66
N ALA A 85 17.33 -13.49 7.27
CA ALA A 85 16.18 -12.70 7.73
C ALA A 85 15.89 -12.95 9.21
N LEU A 86 15.59 -11.88 9.95
CA LEU A 86 15.17 -11.97 11.34
C LEU A 86 13.75 -12.58 11.44
N PRO A 87 13.37 -13.14 12.57
CA PRO A 87 12.00 -13.64 12.75
C PRO A 87 11.01 -12.48 12.77
N ALA A 88 9.94 -12.58 11.97
CA ALA A 88 8.79 -11.70 12.04
C ALA A 88 7.79 -12.20 13.10
N SER A 89 7.18 -11.29 13.84
CA SER A 89 6.07 -11.55 14.77
C SER A 89 4.75 -11.07 14.19
N ASP A 90 3.63 -11.47 14.78
CA ASP A 90 2.30 -10.96 14.40
C ASP A 90 2.19 -9.46 14.65
N GLU A 91 2.78 -8.95 15.72
CA GLU A 91 2.88 -7.51 15.98
C GLU A 91 3.70 -6.80 14.90
N GLY A 92 4.81 -7.40 14.43
CA GLY A 92 5.62 -6.88 13.34
C GLY A 92 4.84 -6.77 12.02
N TYR A 93 3.91 -7.69 11.73
CA TYR A 93 3.05 -7.58 10.56
C TYR A 93 1.96 -6.51 10.70
N ALA A 94 1.66 -6.05 11.90
CA ALA A 94 0.72 -4.96 12.17
C ALA A 94 1.41 -3.60 12.33
N THR A 95 2.74 -3.55 12.16
CA THR A 95 3.55 -2.35 12.43
C THR A 95 3.84 -1.58 11.15
N GLU A 96 3.65 -0.27 11.19
CA GLU A 96 4.25 0.69 10.28
C GLU A 96 5.65 1.02 10.80
N PHE A 97 6.70 0.56 10.10
CA PHE A 97 8.08 0.68 10.58
C PHE A 97 8.68 2.07 10.35
N ASP A 98 8.23 2.76 9.31
CA ASP A 98 8.75 4.08 8.91
C ASP A 98 10.27 4.11 8.68
N ASP A 99 10.89 2.96 8.44
CA ASP A 99 12.34 2.77 8.33
C ASP A 99 12.69 1.73 7.26
N TYR A 100 13.97 1.52 7.02
CA TYR A 100 14.51 0.46 6.16
C TYR A 100 14.35 -0.93 6.81
N ILE A 101 13.13 -1.25 7.20
CA ILE A 101 12.69 -2.55 7.72
C ILE A 101 11.53 -3.05 6.86
N LEU A 102 11.60 -4.30 6.41
CA LEU A 102 10.57 -4.92 5.58
C LEU A 102 10.19 -6.28 6.12
N ALA A 103 8.90 -6.48 6.37
CA ALA A 103 8.35 -7.80 6.69
C ALA A 103 8.08 -8.60 5.41
N LEU A 104 8.43 -9.89 5.43
CA LEU A 104 8.25 -10.84 4.31
C LEU A 104 7.47 -12.05 4.79
N ARG A 105 6.44 -12.44 4.05
CA ARG A 105 5.67 -13.63 4.36
C ARG A 105 5.35 -14.45 3.12
N VAL A 106 5.69 -15.74 3.14
CA VAL A 106 5.25 -16.69 2.12
C VAL A 106 3.83 -17.11 2.44
N VAL A 107 2.92 -16.92 1.48
CA VAL A 107 1.48 -17.14 1.60
C VAL A 107 0.92 -17.95 0.44
N ASP A 108 -0.29 -18.46 0.60
CA ASP A 108 -1.04 -19.15 -0.46
C ASP A 108 -2.35 -18.41 -0.81
N SER A 109 -2.61 -17.26 -0.13
CA SER A 109 -3.80 -16.44 -0.34
C SER A 109 -3.59 -15.00 0.16
N ILE A 110 -4.58 -14.13 -0.10
CA ILE A 110 -4.58 -12.72 0.32
C ILE A 110 -5.13 -12.48 1.74
N GLU A 111 -5.45 -13.54 2.48
CA GLU A 111 -6.08 -13.42 3.82
C GLU A 111 -5.23 -12.63 4.82
N HIS A 112 -3.90 -12.67 4.67
CA HIS A 112 -3.00 -11.85 5.49
C HIS A 112 -3.32 -10.36 5.40
N ILE A 113 -3.55 -9.85 4.19
CA ILE A 113 -3.88 -8.43 3.99
C ILE A 113 -5.15 -8.08 4.78
N ARG A 114 -6.19 -8.90 4.69
CA ARG A 114 -7.45 -8.67 5.42
C ARG A 114 -7.27 -8.60 6.93
N THR A 115 -6.28 -9.29 7.46
CA THR A 115 -6.00 -9.33 8.90
C THR A 115 -5.23 -8.12 9.38
N TYR A 116 -4.25 -7.64 8.61
CA TYR A 116 -3.26 -6.67 9.07
C TYR A 116 -3.34 -5.31 8.37
N THR A 117 -4.13 -5.18 7.31
CA THR A 117 -4.28 -3.90 6.60
C THR A 117 -4.87 -2.82 7.49
N THR A 118 -4.34 -1.62 7.34
CA THR A 118 -4.94 -0.40 7.89
C THR A 118 -5.93 0.26 6.91
N GLY A 119 -6.15 -0.37 5.74
CA GLY A 119 -7.01 0.17 4.68
C GLY A 119 -6.38 1.33 3.93
N HIS A 120 -5.05 1.48 3.98
CA HIS A 120 -4.33 2.58 3.36
C HIS A 120 -3.98 2.29 1.88
N SER A 121 -2.99 1.46 1.63
CA SER A 121 -2.48 1.20 0.26
C SER A 121 -2.10 -0.28 0.11
N GLU A 122 -2.76 -0.96 -0.83
CA GLU A 122 -2.59 -2.39 -1.05
C GLU A 122 -2.34 -2.68 -2.52
N ALA A 123 -1.33 -3.47 -2.84
CA ALA A 123 -0.95 -3.79 -4.21
C ALA A 123 -0.95 -5.29 -4.50
N ILE A 124 -1.28 -5.64 -5.74
CA ILE A 124 -1.03 -6.97 -6.32
C ILE A 124 -0.10 -6.83 -7.53
N LEU A 125 0.87 -7.72 -7.62
CA LEU A 125 1.73 -7.89 -8.81
C LEU A 125 1.36 -9.21 -9.46
N THR A 126 0.77 -9.17 -10.65
CA THR A 126 0.23 -10.35 -11.33
C THR A 126 0.12 -10.13 -12.83
N SER A 127 0.27 -11.22 -13.60
CA SER A 127 -0.06 -11.25 -15.03
C SER A 127 -1.47 -11.81 -15.29
N HIS A 128 -2.15 -12.34 -14.28
CA HIS A 128 -3.48 -12.89 -14.39
C HIS A 128 -4.56 -11.82 -14.17
N PHE A 129 -5.29 -11.51 -15.23
CA PHE A 129 -6.38 -10.53 -15.18
C PHE A 129 -7.44 -10.87 -14.11
N ALA A 130 -7.81 -12.15 -14.00
CA ALA A 130 -8.79 -12.59 -13.00
C ALA A 130 -8.31 -12.37 -11.55
N ASN A 131 -7.00 -12.59 -11.28
CA ASN A 131 -6.43 -12.33 -9.95
C ASN A 131 -6.40 -10.83 -9.65
N ALA A 132 -6.07 -9.99 -10.64
CA ALA A 132 -6.13 -8.55 -10.50
C ALA A 132 -7.55 -8.06 -10.20
N GLN A 133 -8.54 -8.52 -10.97
CA GLN A 133 -9.96 -8.16 -10.74
C GLN A 133 -10.44 -8.62 -9.36
N ARG A 134 -10.13 -9.86 -8.97
CA ARG A 134 -10.49 -10.38 -7.67
C ARG A 134 -9.88 -9.55 -6.54
N PHE A 135 -8.59 -9.23 -6.64
CA PHE A 135 -7.89 -8.42 -5.65
C PHE A 135 -8.55 -7.05 -5.48
N THR A 136 -8.79 -6.34 -6.58
CA THR A 136 -9.42 -5.00 -6.55
C THR A 136 -10.86 -5.02 -6.04
N ALA A 137 -11.57 -6.14 -6.20
CA ALA A 137 -12.94 -6.29 -5.68
C ALA A 137 -12.98 -6.67 -4.19
N GLU A 138 -12.00 -7.45 -3.71
CA GLU A 138 -11.99 -8.00 -2.36
C GLU A 138 -11.22 -7.14 -1.34
N ILE A 139 -10.26 -6.34 -1.80
CA ILE A 139 -9.44 -5.49 -0.93
C ILE A 139 -10.05 -4.09 -0.84
N ASP A 140 -10.47 -3.73 0.36
CA ASP A 140 -11.09 -2.44 0.66
C ASP A 140 -10.06 -1.50 1.31
N ALA A 141 -9.18 -0.92 0.48
CA ALA A 141 -8.21 0.09 0.88
C ALA A 141 -8.50 1.44 0.20
N ALA A 142 -7.93 2.52 0.73
CA ALA A 142 -8.04 3.86 0.15
C ALA A 142 -7.40 3.95 -1.23
N ALA A 143 -6.31 3.19 -1.44
CA ALA A 143 -5.68 3.02 -2.74
C ALA A 143 -5.38 1.54 -2.98
N VAL A 144 -5.78 1.01 -4.14
CA VAL A 144 -5.53 -0.37 -4.57
C VAL A 144 -4.80 -0.34 -5.90
N TYR A 145 -3.68 -1.06 -5.97
CA TYR A 145 -2.80 -1.02 -7.14
C TYR A 145 -2.69 -2.38 -7.81
N VAL A 146 -2.60 -2.36 -9.12
CA VAL A 146 -2.24 -3.53 -9.93
C VAL A 146 -0.95 -3.20 -10.69
N ASN A 147 0.11 -3.97 -10.45
CA ASN A 147 1.39 -3.83 -11.11
C ASN A 147 2.03 -2.43 -11.00
N ALA A 148 1.86 -1.79 -9.86
CA ALA A 148 2.43 -0.48 -9.56
C ALA A 148 2.93 -0.42 -8.11
N SER A 149 3.89 0.46 -7.86
CA SER A 149 4.39 0.76 -6.52
C SER A 149 3.33 1.48 -5.69
N THR A 150 3.22 1.16 -4.40
CA THR A 150 2.34 1.87 -3.46
C THR A 150 2.73 3.34 -3.32
N ARG A 151 3.97 3.70 -3.67
CA ARG A 151 4.46 5.08 -3.72
C ARG A 151 3.84 5.94 -4.82
N PHE A 152 3.12 5.33 -5.77
CA PHE A 152 2.56 6.05 -6.91
C PHE A 152 1.43 7.03 -6.52
N THR A 153 0.70 6.76 -5.44
CA THR A 153 -0.30 7.70 -4.92
C THR A 153 0.40 8.89 -4.27
N ASP A 154 0.29 10.02 -4.92
CA ASP A 154 0.82 11.31 -4.50
C ASP A 154 -0.05 12.41 -5.08
N GLY A 155 -0.37 13.43 -4.29
CA GLY A 155 -1.23 14.53 -4.74
C GLY A 155 -0.65 15.32 -5.93
N GLY A 156 0.69 15.38 -6.04
CA GLY A 156 1.36 15.96 -7.19
C GLY A 156 1.21 15.10 -8.44
N GLU A 157 1.49 13.79 -8.33
CA GLU A 157 1.34 12.82 -9.43
C GLU A 157 -0.11 12.71 -9.92
N PHE A 158 -1.09 12.81 -9.02
CA PHE A 158 -2.52 12.78 -9.37
C PHE A 158 -3.08 14.13 -9.85
N GLY A 159 -2.26 15.18 -9.85
CA GLY A 159 -2.67 16.51 -10.33
C GLY A 159 -3.53 17.31 -9.35
N PHE A 160 -3.52 16.96 -8.06
CA PHE A 160 -4.23 17.71 -7.01
C PHE A 160 -3.45 18.94 -6.51
N GLY A 161 -2.24 19.15 -7.04
CA GLY A 161 -1.36 20.28 -6.72
C GLY A 161 -0.56 20.10 -5.42
N ALA A 162 -1.15 19.48 -4.41
CA ALA A 162 -0.51 19.17 -3.13
C ALA A 162 -1.17 17.95 -2.48
N GLU A 163 -0.50 17.34 -1.51
CA GLU A 163 -1.06 16.31 -0.64
C GLU A 163 -0.76 16.65 0.81
N ILE A 164 -1.79 16.60 1.66
CA ILE A 164 -1.67 16.78 3.10
C ILE A 164 -1.52 15.43 3.79
N GLY A 165 -2.05 14.39 3.18
CA GLY A 165 -2.00 13.02 3.64
C GLY A 165 -3.02 12.14 2.90
N ILE A 166 -3.05 10.85 3.24
CA ILE A 166 -4.00 9.88 2.68
C ILE A 166 -4.96 9.47 3.78
N SER A 167 -6.26 9.72 3.55
CA SER A 167 -7.33 9.34 4.48
C SER A 167 -7.81 7.92 4.20
N THR A 168 -7.99 7.13 5.24
CA THR A 168 -8.62 5.81 5.18
C THR A 168 -10.10 5.83 5.55
N GLN A 169 -10.64 7.00 5.88
CA GLN A 169 -12.06 7.17 6.20
C GLN A 169 -12.96 6.89 5.00
N LYS A 170 -14.18 6.42 5.26
CA LYS A 170 -15.17 6.10 4.21
C LYS A 170 -16.33 7.07 4.15
N LEU A 171 -16.37 8.05 5.05
CA LEU A 171 -17.51 8.95 5.21
C LEU A 171 -17.34 10.27 4.44
N HIS A 172 -16.11 10.74 4.25
CA HIS A 172 -15.78 12.00 3.59
C HIS A 172 -14.61 11.79 2.63
N ALA A 173 -13.55 12.58 2.71
CA ALA A 173 -12.37 12.36 1.89
C ALA A 173 -11.77 10.96 2.14
N ARG A 174 -11.52 10.21 1.09
CA ARG A 174 -10.84 8.92 1.10
C ARG A 174 -9.74 8.91 0.06
N GLY A 175 -8.56 8.41 0.42
CA GLY A 175 -7.37 8.48 -0.43
C GLY A 175 -6.59 9.77 -0.24
N PRO A 176 -5.78 10.19 -1.23
CA PRO A 176 -4.96 11.39 -1.13
C PRO A 176 -5.85 12.64 -1.00
N MET A 177 -5.46 13.54 -0.09
CA MET A 177 -6.20 14.76 0.23
C MET A 177 -5.40 15.99 -0.19
N GLY A 178 -6.00 16.80 -1.04
CA GLY A 178 -5.51 18.12 -1.41
C GLY A 178 -6.34 19.25 -0.79
N LEU A 179 -6.34 20.39 -1.44
CA LEU A 179 -7.07 21.58 -0.97
C LEU A 179 -8.60 21.38 -1.02
N ALA A 180 -9.10 20.64 -2.00
CA ALA A 180 -10.53 20.42 -2.19
C ALA A 180 -11.18 19.72 -0.98
N GLU A 181 -10.51 18.71 -0.42
CA GLU A 181 -10.99 17.90 0.71
C GLU A 181 -11.05 18.68 2.02
N LEU A 182 -10.26 19.76 2.13
CA LEU A 182 -10.21 20.63 3.31
C LEU A 182 -11.16 21.82 3.24
N THR A 183 -11.89 21.97 2.14
CA THR A 183 -12.77 23.08 1.92
C THR A 183 -14.20 22.63 1.67
N SER A 184 -15.15 23.55 1.78
CA SER A 184 -16.54 23.32 1.41
C SER A 184 -17.05 24.47 0.56
N CYS A 185 -18.04 24.19 -0.30
CA CYS A 185 -18.64 25.18 -1.17
C CYS A 185 -19.86 25.82 -0.53
N LYS A 186 -20.02 27.14 -0.73
CA LYS A 186 -21.25 27.89 -0.48
C LYS A 186 -21.83 28.36 -1.80
N TYR A 187 -23.09 28.04 -2.03
CA TYR A 187 -23.79 28.52 -3.21
C TYR A 187 -24.48 29.85 -2.92
N ILE A 188 -24.23 30.85 -3.73
CA ILE A 188 -24.90 32.14 -3.67
C ILE A 188 -25.78 32.26 -4.91
N VAL A 189 -27.10 32.31 -4.73
CA VAL A 189 -28.07 32.45 -5.81
C VAL A 189 -28.72 33.83 -5.71
N THR A 190 -28.50 34.64 -6.72
CA THR A 190 -29.13 35.97 -6.83
C THR A 190 -30.16 35.94 -7.96
N GLY A 191 -31.40 36.23 -7.64
CA GLY A 191 -32.50 36.23 -8.59
C GLY A 191 -33.23 37.55 -8.64
N SER A 192 -34.12 37.69 -9.62
CA SER A 192 -35.05 38.84 -9.83
C SER A 192 -36.53 38.41 -9.80
N GLY A 193 -36.84 37.32 -9.07
CA GLY A 193 -38.20 36.78 -8.94
C GLY A 193 -38.44 35.45 -9.65
N GLN A 194 -37.37 34.74 -10.07
CA GLN A 194 -37.50 33.42 -10.67
C GLN A 194 -38.08 32.42 -9.67
N ILE A 195 -39.00 31.60 -10.13
CA ILE A 195 -39.59 30.49 -9.39
C ILE A 195 -39.34 29.17 -10.11
N ARG A 196 -39.32 28.09 -9.34
CA ARG A 196 -39.31 26.73 -9.90
C ARG A 196 -40.76 26.30 -10.16
N THR A 197 -41.10 25.94 -11.38
CA THR A 197 -42.39 25.32 -11.79
C THR A 197 -42.26 23.80 -11.75
#